data_f279e655cb6835bf06a828f564618d7a
#
_entry.id   f279e655cb6835bf06a828f564618d7a
#
_cell.length_a   1.000
_cell.length_b   1.000
_cell.length_c   1.000
_cell.angle_alpha   90.00
_cell.angle_beta   90.00
_cell.angle_gamma   90.00
#
_symmetry.space_group_name_H-M   'P 1'
#
loop_
_entity.id
_entity.type
_entity.pdbx_description
1 polymer ?
#
loop_
_entity_poly.entity_id
_entity_poly.type
_entity_poly.pdbx_seq_one_letter_code
_entity_poly.pdbx_strand_id
1 'polypeptide(L)'
;VLVSEGIRDVDAVLALTGIDEENVIISMFANYMGVPKTVTKIARTEFMDVFTQAGLDSIVSPKLLTANEIIRYVRAMSSSAGQSMIALSRIMDSKAEAMEFIVPGDAPYVGIPFKNLTIQPNTIVAAIARGREVIIPSGGDMLLGEDRVVVITGRDKSVGGLEEIFRGGVQ
;
A
#
# COMPACT_ATOMS: atom_id res chain seq x y z
N VAL A 1 6.76 -21.31 27.66
CA VAL A 1 7.82 -20.57 26.93
C VAL A 1 7.42 -19.12 26.78
N LEU A 2 6.40 -18.73 25.97
CA LEU A 2 6.08 -17.28 25.73
C LEU A 2 5.75 -16.51 27.00
N VAL A 3 5.04 -17.11 27.95
CA VAL A 3 4.73 -16.48 29.24
C VAL A 3 5.97 -16.32 30.11
N SER A 4 6.88 -17.30 30.09
CA SER A 4 8.14 -17.22 30.83
C SER A 4 9.13 -16.21 30.22
N GLU A 5 8.93 -15.82 28.96
CA GLU A 5 9.69 -14.79 28.26
C GLU A 5 9.07 -13.38 28.35
N GLY A 6 8.04 -13.21 29.20
CA GLY A 6 7.46 -11.88 29.45
C GLY A 6 6.56 -11.35 28.33
N ILE A 7 5.83 -12.23 27.61
CA ILE A 7 4.97 -11.82 26.48
C ILE A 7 4.00 -10.68 26.82
N ARG A 8 3.65 -10.49 28.09
CA ARG A 8 2.71 -9.43 28.52
C ARG A 8 3.33 -8.04 28.57
N ASP A 9 4.65 -7.97 28.58
CA ASP A 9 5.40 -6.73 28.80
C ASP A 9 6.07 -6.23 27.50
N VAL A 10 5.71 -6.85 26.34
CA VAL A 10 6.26 -6.46 25.03
C VAL A 10 5.29 -5.59 24.26
N ASP A 11 5.82 -4.66 23.47
CA ASP A 11 5.03 -3.79 22.59
C ASP A 11 4.56 -4.50 21.32
N ALA A 12 5.27 -5.54 20.90
CA ALA A 12 4.91 -6.30 19.70
C ALA A 12 5.43 -7.74 19.74
N VAL A 13 4.73 -8.63 19.03
CA VAL A 13 5.17 -10.00 18.76
C VAL A 13 5.21 -10.22 17.25
N LEU A 14 6.36 -10.71 16.75
CA LEU A 14 6.57 -11.08 15.36
C LEU A 14 6.71 -12.60 15.26
N ALA A 15 5.69 -13.28 14.75
CA ALA A 15 5.68 -14.73 14.54
C ALA A 15 6.24 -15.06 13.13
N LEU A 16 7.52 -15.43 13.07
CA LEU A 16 8.28 -15.57 11.83
C LEU A 16 8.90 -16.98 11.69
N THR A 17 8.29 -18.00 12.29
CA THR A 17 8.79 -19.40 12.21
C THR A 17 8.65 -19.97 10.79
N GLY A 18 9.15 -21.18 10.57
CA GLY A 18 9.02 -21.91 9.31
C GLY A 18 7.62 -22.47 9.03
N ILE A 19 6.71 -22.46 10.01
CA ILE A 19 5.41 -23.13 9.98
C ILE A 19 4.30 -22.10 10.14
N ASP A 20 3.44 -21.96 9.12
CA ASP A 20 2.38 -20.97 9.09
C ASP A 20 1.38 -21.13 10.25
N GLU A 21 0.98 -22.37 10.55
CA GLU A 21 0.07 -22.69 11.63
C GLU A 21 0.62 -22.29 13.01
N GLU A 22 1.91 -22.50 13.23
CA GLU A 22 2.57 -22.04 14.46
C GLU A 22 2.56 -20.52 14.56
N ASN A 23 2.86 -19.83 13.46
CA ASN A 23 2.83 -18.36 13.43
C ASN A 23 1.44 -17.82 13.76
N VAL A 24 0.39 -18.44 13.22
CA VAL A 24 -1.00 -18.09 13.51
C VAL A 24 -1.31 -18.30 14.99
N ILE A 25 -0.98 -19.47 15.55
CA ILE A 25 -1.23 -19.79 16.97
C ILE A 25 -0.47 -18.83 17.89
N ILE A 26 0.79 -18.55 17.60
CA ILE A 26 1.60 -17.59 18.37
C ILE A 26 0.95 -16.21 18.36
N SER A 27 0.53 -15.73 17.20
CA SER A 27 -0.09 -14.40 17.08
C SER A 27 -1.45 -14.32 17.75
N MET A 28 -2.29 -15.35 17.61
CA MET A 28 -3.57 -15.44 18.32
C MET A 28 -3.36 -15.46 19.85
N PHE A 29 -2.36 -16.20 20.31
CA PHE A 29 -2.02 -16.24 21.72
C PHE A 29 -1.51 -14.88 22.23
N ALA A 30 -0.66 -14.20 21.45
CA ALA A 30 -0.18 -12.85 21.77
C ALA A 30 -1.34 -11.85 21.86
N ASN A 31 -2.29 -11.89 20.92
CA ASN A 31 -3.49 -11.06 20.95
C ASN A 31 -4.34 -11.36 22.20
N TYR A 32 -4.53 -12.65 22.55
CA TYR A 32 -5.23 -13.06 23.77
C TYR A 32 -4.56 -12.55 25.04
N MET A 33 -3.21 -12.47 25.05
CA MET A 33 -2.43 -11.95 26.17
C MET A 33 -2.43 -10.41 26.24
N GLY A 34 -3.04 -9.72 25.27
CA GLY A 34 -3.17 -8.27 25.25
C GLY A 34 -1.98 -7.54 24.61
N VAL A 35 -1.14 -8.22 23.83
CA VAL A 35 -0.03 -7.57 23.12
C VAL A 35 -0.58 -6.57 22.09
N PRO A 36 -0.14 -5.31 22.10
CA PRO A 36 -0.71 -4.25 21.26
C PRO A 36 -0.54 -4.47 19.76
N LYS A 37 0.53 -5.15 19.35
CA LYS A 37 0.86 -5.36 17.94
C LYS A 37 1.32 -6.79 17.69
N THR A 38 0.71 -7.46 16.71
CA THR A 38 1.20 -8.76 16.23
C THR A 38 1.50 -8.70 14.74
N VAL A 39 2.57 -9.39 14.31
CA VAL A 39 2.90 -9.57 12.90
C VAL A 39 3.05 -11.07 12.63
N THR A 40 2.27 -11.58 11.69
CA THR A 40 2.19 -13.02 11.38
C THR A 40 2.73 -13.29 9.99
N LYS A 41 3.81 -14.06 9.88
CA LYS A 41 4.31 -14.51 8.58
C LYS A 41 3.49 -15.70 8.08
N ILE A 42 2.98 -15.60 6.83
CA ILE A 42 2.25 -16.67 6.13
C ILE A 42 2.88 -16.87 4.76
N ALA A 43 3.30 -18.11 4.47
CA ALA A 43 3.85 -18.49 3.17
C ALA A 43 2.75 -18.93 2.18
N ARG A 44 1.66 -19.53 2.69
CA ARG A 44 0.50 -19.98 1.93
C ARG A 44 -0.60 -18.90 1.92
N THR A 45 -0.71 -18.20 0.80
CA THR A 45 -1.59 -17.05 0.66
C THR A 45 -3.08 -17.40 0.57
N GLU A 46 -3.42 -18.64 0.32
CA GLU A 46 -4.79 -19.15 0.18
C GLU A 46 -5.63 -19.00 1.46
N PHE A 47 -4.96 -18.96 2.61
CA PHE A 47 -5.62 -18.88 3.92
C PHE A 47 -5.60 -17.47 4.54
N MET A 48 -5.05 -16.47 3.85
CA MET A 48 -4.90 -15.13 4.42
C MET A 48 -6.24 -14.51 4.85
N ASP A 49 -7.29 -14.66 4.04
CA ASP A 49 -8.62 -14.13 4.35
C ASP A 49 -9.22 -14.77 5.61
N VAL A 50 -9.03 -16.09 5.77
CA VAL A 50 -9.50 -16.83 6.94
C VAL A 50 -8.80 -16.31 8.21
N PHE A 51 -7.50 -16.09 8.14
CA PHE A 51 -6.72 -15.60 9.27
C PHE A 51 -7.02 -14.12 9.60
N THR A 52 -7.28 -13.29 8.59
CA THR A 52 -7.75 -11.92 8.79
C THR A 52 -9.11 -11.90 9.49
N GLN A 53 -10.05 -12.76 9.08
CA GLN A 53 -11.35 -12.90 9.74
C GLN A 53 -11.23 -13.46 11.18
N ALA A 54 -10.17 -14.21 11.46
CA ALA A 54 -9.85 -14.69 12.81
C ALA A 54 -9.19 -13.61 13.69
N GLY A 55 -9.07 -12.36 13.22
CA GLY A 55 -8.55 -11.23 13.99
C GLY A 55 -7.04 -11.03 13.91
N LEU A 56 -6.39 -11.56 12.88
CA LEU A 56 -4.97 -11.28 12.60
C LEU A 56 -4.84 -10.09 11.65
N ASP A 57 -4.56 -8.91 12.18
CA ASP A 57 -4.58 -7.66 11.41
C ASP A 57 -3.31 -7.41 10.57
N SER A 58 -2.18 -7.96 10.98
CA SER A 58 -0.88 -7.74 10.31
C SER A 58 -0.31 -9.06 9.80
N ILE A 59 -0.75 -9.47 8.62
CA ILE A 59 -0.25 -10.67 7.94
C ILE A 59 0.76 -10.26 6.87
N VAL A 60 1.93 -10.90 6.89
CA VAL A 60 3.04 -10.66 5.96
C VAL A 60 3.33 -11.92 5.16
N SER A 61 3.24 -11.84 3.84
CA SER A 61 3.66 -12.91 2.94
C SER A 61 4.92 -12.52 2.17
N PRO A 62 6.05 -13.20 2.40
CA PRO A 62 7.29 -12.95 1.65
C PRO A 62 7.11 -13.10 0.13
N LYS A 63 6.29 -14.06 -0.31
CA LYS A 63 5.99 -14.26 -1.74
C LYS A 63 5.29 -13.04 -2.35
N LEU A 64 4.29 -12.48 -1.67
CA LEU A 64 3.57 -11.29 -2.15
C LEU A 64 4.45 -10.05 -2.11
N LEU A 65 5.26 -9.89 -1.06
CA LEU A 65 6.23 -8.79 -1.00
C LEU A 65 7.20 -8.85 -2.18
N THR A 66 7.80 -10.02 -2.43
CA THR A 66 8.73 -10.21 -3.55
C THR A 66 8.04 -9.97 -4.90
N ALA A 67 6.81 -10.49 -5.09
CA ALA A 67 6.06 -10.28 -6.33
C ALA A 67 5.76 -8.80 -6.57
N ASN A 68 5.38 -8.06 -5.53
CA ASN A 68 5.12 -6.63 -5.63
C ASN A 68 6.41 -5.84 -5.95
N GLU A 69 7.55 -6.22 -5.37
CA GLU A 69 8.85 -5.61 -5.70
C GLU A 69 9.24 -5.85 -7.16
N ILE A 70 9.05 -7.07 -7.68
CA ILE A 70 9.32 -7.39 -9.08
C ILE A 70 8.41 -6.57 -10.00
N ILE A 71 7.11 -6.49 -9.71
CA ILE A 71 6.17 -5.71 -10.49
C ILE A 71 6.56 -4.23 -10.49
N ARG A 72 6.91 -3.69 -9.33
CA ARG A 72 7.38 -2.30 -9.19
C ARG A 72 8.61 -2.05 -10.05
N TYR A 73 9.60 -2.94 -9.98
CA TYR A 73 10.82 -2.84 -10.76
C TYR A 73 10.54 -2.86 -12.28
N VAL A 74 9.73 -3.81 -12.74
CA VAL A 74 9.37 -3.93 -14.17
C VAL A 74 8.62 -2.69 -14.66
N ARG A 75 7.66 -2.19 -13.88
CA ARG A 75 6.91 -0.97 -14.21
C ARG A 75 7.84 0.26 -14.27
N ALA A 76 8.75 0.41 -13.32
CA ALA A 76 9.73 1.50 -13.34
C ALA A 76 10.64 1.46 -14.57
N MET A 77 11.02 0.28 -15.04
CA MET A 77 11.81 0.13 -16.29
C MET A 77 10.98 0.42 -17.56
N SER A 78 9.68 0.18 -17.53
CA SER A 78 8.78 0.40 -18.68
C SER A 78 8.28 1.84 -18.78
N SER A 79 8.39 2.61 -17.70
CA SER A 79 8.00 4.02 -17.64
C SER A 79 9.13 4.89 -18.18
N SER A 80 8.89 5.57 -19.31
CA SER A 80 9.86 6.49 -19.94
C SER A 80 10.16 7.75 -19.11
N ALA A 81 9.43 7.98 -18.04
CA ALA A 81 9.43 9.22 -17.25
C ALA A 81 10.15 9.13 -15.91
N GLY A 82 10.82 8.01 -15.60
CA GLY A 82 11.63 7.94 -14.36
C GLY A 82 10.87 8.16 -13.05
N GLN A 83 9.56 8.04 -13.05
CA GLN A 83 8.73 8.36 -11.91
C GLN A 83 8.72 7.22 -10.88
N SER A 84 9.03 7.61 -9.67
CA SER A 84 9.22 6.71 -8.55
C SER A 84 7.90 6.22 -7.97
N MET A 85 7.35 5.12 -8.53
CA MET A 85 6.38 4.35 -7.77
C MET A 85 7.05 3.81 -6.52
N ILE A 86 6.58 4.23 -5.34
CA ILE A 86 7.14 3.82 -4.04
C ILE A 86 6.54 2.49 -3.60
N ALA A 87 5.23 2.34 -3.76
CA ALA A 87 4.49 1.18 -3.32
C ALA A 87 3.38 0.79 -4.29
N LEU A 88 3.09 -0.51 -4.31
CA LEU A 88 1.96 -1.09 -5.01
C LEU A 88 1.29 -2.09 -4.07
N SER A 89 -0.01 -1.94 -3.85
CA SER A 89 -0.83 -2.86 -3.06
C SER A 89 -2.08 -3.23 -3.83
N ARG A 90 -2.42 -4.52 -3.85
CA ARG A 90 -3.69 -4.98 -4.36
C ARG A 90 -4.74 -4.94 -3.26
N ILE A 91 -5.87 -4.37 -3.54
CA ILE A 91 -6.98 -4.19 -2.61
C ILE A 91 -8.28 -4.76 -3.19
N MET A 92 -9.30 -4.93 -2.35
CA MET A 92 -10.64 -5.43 -2.75
C MET A 92 -10.56 -6.75 -3.55
N ASP A 93 -9.93 -7.78 -2.97
CA ASP A 93 -9.74 -9.10 -3.61
C ASP A 93 -9.07 -9.01 -4.99
N SER A 94 -8.07 -8.17 -5.10
CA SER A 94 -7.35 -7.87 -6.34
C SER A 94 -8.21 -7.23 -7.44
N LYS A 95 -9.35 -6.61 -7.12
CA LYS A 95 -10.18 -5.86 -8.09
C LYS A 95 -9.68 -4.45 -8.32
N ALA A 96 -8.86 -3.92 -7.40
CA ALA A 96 -8.25 -2.61 -7.53
C ALA A 96 -6.78 -2.66 -7.09
N GLU A 97 -6.00 -1.71 -7.58
CA GLU A 97 -4.61 -1.48 -7.21
C GLU A 97 -4.48 -0.10 -6.57
N ALA A 98 -3.88 -0.05 -5.39
CA ALA A 98 -3.44 1.19 -4.76
C ALA A 98 -1.95 1.37 -5.02
N MET A 99 -1.58 2.49 -5.60
CA MET A 99 -0.22 2.83 -5.96
C MET A 99 0.19 4.12 -5.27
N GLU A 100 1.39 4.16 -4.75
CA GLU A 100 1.97 5.35 -4.14
C GLU A 100 3.11 5.87 -4.99
N PHE A 101 3.10 7.19 -5.25
CA PHE A 101 4.10 7.88 -6.05
C PHE A 101 4.65 9.09 -5.30
N ILE A 102 5.89 9.49 -5.63
CA ILE A 102 6.39 10.83 -5.33
C ILE A 102 6.08 11.73 -6.52
N VAL A 103 5.55 12.91 -6.27
CA VAL A 103 5.22 13.90 -7.29
C VAL A 103 6.49 14.64 -7.72
N PRO A 104 6.90 14.57 -9.00
CA PRO A 104 8.02 15.38 -9.50
C PRO A 104 7.67 16.87 -9.45
N GLY A 105 8.62 17.71 -9.04
CA GLY A 105 8.38 19.14 -8.89
C GLY A 105 8.12 19.90 -10.20
N ASP A 106 8.57 19.35 -11.32
CA ASP A 106 8.47 19.91 -12.67
C ASP A 106 7.35 19.30 -13.52
N ALA A 107 6.52 18.44 -12.93
CA ALA A 107 5.44 17.81 -13.66
C ALA A 107 4.33 18.79 -14.06
N PRO A 108 3.75 18.65 -15.27
CA PRO A 108 2.83 19.62 -15.84
C PRO A 108 1.49 19.74 -15.09
N TYR A 109 1.16 18.79 -14.23
CA TYR A 109 -0.05 18.77 -13.39
C TYR A 109 0.17 19.36 -11.98
N VAL A 110 1.40 19.74 -11.63
CA VAL A 110 1.72 20.35 -10.33
C VAL A 110 1.15 21.76 -10.24
N GLY A 111 0.54 22.09 -9.10
CA GLY A 111 -0.09 23.37 -8.85
C GLY A 111 -1.44 23.59 -9.55
N ILE A 112 -1.97 22.57 -10.25
CA ILE A 112 -3.27 22.65 -10.90
C ILE A 112 -4.33 21.98 -10.02
N PRO A 113 -5.44 22.68 -9.66
CA PRO A 113 -6.55 22.06 -8.92
C PRO A 113 -7.13 20.84 -9.66
N PHE A 114 -7.47 19.77 -8.92
CA PHE A 114 -7.97 18.52 -9.51
C PHE A 114 -9.21 18.72 -10.39
N LYS A 115 -10.08 19.68 -10.06
CA LYS A 115 -11.25 20.03 -10.90
C LYS A 115 -10.89 20.53 -12.31
N ASN A 116 -9.65 20.98 -12.50
CA ASN A 116 -9.13 21.48 -13.78
C ASN A 116 -8.23 20.44 -14.50
N LEU A 117 -8.05 19.27 -13.90
CA LEU A 117 -7.28 18.17 -14.48
C LEU A 117 -8.22 17.11 -15.06
N THR A 118 -7.84 16.53 -16.19
CA THR A 118 -8.49 15.33 -16.70
C THR A 118 -7.84 14.12 -16.07
N ILE A 119 -8.56 13.46 -15.14
CA ILE A 119 -8.09 12.24 -14.48
C ILE A 119 -8.57 11.04 -15.31
N GLN A 120 -7.69 10.05 -15.46
CA GLN A 120 -8.01 8.82 -16.18
C GLN A 120 -9.27 8.14 -15.58
N PRO A 121 -10.21 7.65 -16.41
CA PRO A 121 -11.39 6.93 -15.94
C PRO A 121 -11.03 5.72 -15.04
N ASN A 122 -11.86 5.42 -14.06
CA ASN A 122 -11.69 4.37 -13.06
C ASN A 122 -10.45 4.58 -12.18
N THR A 123 -10.06 5.84 -11.98
CA THR A 123 -8.92 6.22 -11.15
C THR A 123 -9.37 7.28 -10.15
N ILE A 124 -8.91 7.15 -8.92
CA ILE A 124 -9.15 8.13 -7.85
C ILE A 124 -7.84 8.48 -7.14
N VAL A 125 -7.63 9.73 -6.85
CA VAL A 125 -6.59 10.18 -5.92
C VAL A 125 -7.15 10.03 -4.51
N ALA A 126 -6.65 9.05 -3.78
CA ALA A 126 -7.20 8.65 -2.48
C ALA A 126 -6.65 9.47 -1.32
N ALA A 127 -5.36 9.81 -1.37
CA ALA A 127 -4.70 10.59 -0.34
C ALA A 127 -3.47 11.30 -0.87
N ILE A 128 -3.11 12.41 -0.22
CA ILE A 128 -1.86 13.14 -0.43
C ILE A 128 -1.17 13.24 0.92
N ALA A 129 0.07 12.78 1.03
CA ALA A 129 0.90 13.02 2.19
C ALA A 129 1.90 14.14 1.88
N ARG A 130 1.74 15.27 2.58
CA ARG A 130 2.58 16.47 2.46
C ARG A 130 3.30 16.72 3.77
N GLY A 131 4.58 16.37 3.82
CA GLY A 131 5.32 16.40 5.06
C GLY A 131 4.74 15.45 6.09
N ARG A 132 4.11 15.98 7.16
CA ARG A 132 3.45 15.19 8.21
C ARG A 132 1.93 15.17 8.11
N GLU A 133 1.37 15.90 7.17
CA GLU A 133 -0.06 16.01 6.96
C GLU A 133 -0.55 14.99 5.93
N VAL A 134 -1.71 14.38 6.21
CA VAL A 134 -2.43 13.53 5.25
C VAL A 134 -3.71 14.23 4.84
N ILE A 135 -3.83 14.50 3.55
CA ILE A 135 -4.95 15.21 2.94
C ILE A 135 -5.79 14.21 2.16
N ILE A 136 -7.08 14.17 2.42
CA ILE A 136 -8.05 13.49 1.53
C ILE A 136 -8.48 14.52 0.50
N PRO A 137 -8.04 14.40 -0.76
CA PRO A 137 -8.17 15.50 -1.71
C PRO A 137 -9.60 15.70 -2.19
N SER A 138 -9.93 16.94 -2.45
CA SER A 138 -11.15 17.42 -3.11
C SER A 138 -10.82 18.08 -4.45
N GLY A 139 -11.83 18.44 -5.23
CA GLY A 139 -11.61 19.10 -6.52
C GLY A 139 -10.85 20.44 -6.45
N GLY A 140 -10.81 21.10 -5.28
CA GLY A 140 -10.08 22.34 -5.07
C GLY A 140 -8.60 22.15 -4.71
N ASP A 141 -8.22 20.95 -4.29
CA ASP A 141 -6.85 20.63 -3.92
C ASP A 141 -5.97 20.38 -5.14
N MET A 142 -4.65 20.47 -4.94
CA MET A 142 -3.64 20.31 -5.98
C MET A 142 -2.46 19.52 -5.47
N LEU A 143 -1.72 18.88 -6.37
CA LEU A 143 -0.43 18.27 -6.08
C LEU A 143 0.68 19.33 -6.09
N LEU A 144 1.62 19.19 -5.17
CA LEU A 144 2.86 19.96 -5.13
C LEU A 144 4.05 19.02 -5.32
N GLY A 145 5.19 19.58 -5.72
CA GLY A 145 6.42 18.79 -5.80
C GLY A 145 6.76 18.13 -4.46
N GLU A 146 7.30 16.93 -4.49
CA GLU A 146 7.67 16.10 -3.33
C GLU A 146 6.46 15.58 -2.51
N ASP A 147 5.21 15.85 -2.90
CA ASP A 147 4.06 15.19 -2.30
C ASP A 147 4.13 13.67 -2.56
N ARG A 148 3.73 12.89 -1.56
CA ARG A 148 3.45 11.47 -1.76
C ARG A 148 1.96 11.31 -2.02
N VAL A 149 1.61 10.78 -3.16
CA VAL A 149 0.21 10.63 -3.58
C VAL A 149 -0.18 9.15 -3.69
N VAL A 150 -1.28 8.79 -3.08
CA VAL A 150 -1.88 7.47 -3.21
C VAL A 150 -3.00 7.54 -4.24
N VAL A 151 -2.87 6.73 -5.27
CA VAL A 151 -3.86 6.61 -6.35
C VAL A 151 -4.42 5.20 -6.36
N ILE A 152 -5.72 5.08 -6.52
CA ILE A 152 -6.42 3.79 -6.65
C ILE A 152 -6.97 3.68 -8.06
N THR A 153 -6.69 2.57 -8.74
CA THR A 153 -7.21 2.26 -10.08
C THR A 153 -7.91 0.91 -10.10
N GLY A 154 -8.89 0.75 -10.98
CA GLY A 154 -9.45 -0.57 -11.30
C GLY A 154 -8.41 -1.44 -12.02
N ARG A 155 -8.51 -2.77 -11.84
CA ARG A 155 -7.55 -3.77 -12.33
C ARG A 155 -7.34 -3.76 -13.85
N ASP A 156 -8.31 -3.29 -14.62
CA ASP A 156 -8.31 -3.38 -16.09
C ASP A 156 -7.28 -2.44 -16.76
N LYS A 157 -6.60 -1.60 -15.98
CA LYS A 157 -5.60 -0.67 -16.49
C LYS A 157 -4.37 -0.66 -15.62
N SER A 158 -3.26 -1.09 -16.19
CA SER A 158 -1.94 -0.88 -15.62
C SER A 158 -1.53 0.58 -15.81
N VAL A 159 -1.17 1.26 -14.73
CA VAL A 159 -0.65 2.63 -14.74
C VAL A 159 0.84 2.57 -14.42
N GLY A 160 1.66 3.11 -15.30
CA GLY A 160 3.12 3.16 -15.13
C GLY A 160 3.60 4.37 -14.34
N GLY A 161 2.83 5.46 -14.35
CA GLY A 161 3.21 6.72 -13.68
C GLY A 161 2.07 7.72 -13.60
N LEU A 162 2.30 8.82 -12.86
CA LEU A 162 1.30 9.87 -12.66
C LEU A 162 0.91 10.60 -13.95
N GLU A 163 1.81 10.68 -14.93
CA GLU A 163 1.56 11.31 -16.24
C GLU A 163 0.48 10.58 -17.05
N GLU A 164 0.36 9.28 -16.84
CA GLU A 164 -0.71 8.50 -17.47
C GLU A 164 -2.07 8.78 -16.82
N ILE A 165 -2.04 9.13 -15.51
CA ILE A 165 -3.24 9.42 -14.72
C ILE A 165 -3.76 10.82 -15.01
N PHE A 166 -2.86 11.80 -14.98
CA PHE A 166 -3.17 13.20 -15.22
C PHE A 166 -2.84 13.58 -16.67
N ARG A 167 -3.76 13.32 -17.57
CA ARG A 167 -3.61 13.83 -18.94
C ARG A 167 -3.87 15.31 -18.91
N GLY A 168 -2.80 16.09 -18.99
CA GLY A 168 -2.87 17.54 -19.05
C GLY A 168 -3.66 17.97 -20.27
N GLY A 169 -4.72 18.67 -20.04
CA GLY A 169 -5.41 19.46 -21.00
C GLY A 169 -5.77 20.77 -20.32
N VAL A 170 -4.91 21.74 -20.46
CA VAL A 170 -5.36 23.13 -20.37
C VAL A 170 -6.30 23.32 -21.56
N GLN A 171 -7.61 23.39 -21.29
CA GLN A 171 -8.53 24.05 -22.21
C GLN A 171 -8.43 25.55 -22.02
#